data_1221cdfc192338d09df4d1cf250648be
#
_entry.id   1221cdfc192338d09df4d1cf250648be
#
_cell.length_a   1.000
_cell.length_b   1.000
_cell.length_c   1.000
_cell.angle_alpha   90.00
_cell.angle_beta   90.00
_cell.angle_gamma   90.00
#
_symmetry.space_group_name_H-M   'P 1'
#
loop_
_entity.id
_entity.type
_entity.pdbx_description
1 polymer ?
#
loop_
_entity_poly.entity_id
_entity_poly.type
_entity_poly.pdbx_seq_one_letter_code
_entity_poly.pdbx_strand_id
1 'polypeptide(L)'
;ACYQTWWELQCQIEDYYSEGKKRLRPPLSQQKEFRQIKNAVIREAEHIRMNRFSFEDEEMQDDGEQISTYDMSYECQDLQGVANDKSFPLEERDEAAEQLEQLAEDGDAYAQYVIGTAYRDGGLLIPDMAKAKKFLERAAEQEIDAAQYALGKLYLSNDADVHDPAKGIYWLKRSADNGNDFAAYRLGKEYLSGKNTIKDAETAVSYLRQAANNGNAYAQYLLGKLTLMGVGIPKDMDAAYEWFAAARDNGHAYAEFFMKRMERGEQEPPSILLSATRLL
;
A
#
# COMPACT_ATOMS: atom_id res chain seq x y z
N ALA A 1 7.56 -23.18 -12.98
CA ALA A 1 8.49 -23.17 -14.13
C ALA A 1 9.51 -22.01 -14.01
N CYS A 2 9.13 -20.78 -13.71
CA CYS A 2 10.06 -19.62 -13.62
C CYS A 2 11.07 -19.71 -12.46
N TYR A 3 10.68 -20.29 -11.31
CA TYR A 3 11.57 -20.47 -10.17
C TYR A 3 12.72 -21.44 -10.43
N GLN A 4 12.45 -22.46 -11.23
CA GLN A 4 13.42 -23.51 -11.57
C GLN A 4 14.47 -22.97 -12.56
N THR A 5 14.07 -22.17 -13.53
CA THR A 5 14.95 -21.50 -14.49
C THR A 5 15.87 -20.47 -13.82
N TRP A 6 15.35 -19.73 -12.84
CA TRP A 6 16.15 -18.77 -12.07
C TRP A 6 17.18 -19.47 -11.17
N TRP A 7 16.78 -20.55 -10.50
CA TRP A 7 17.67 -21.37 -9.68
C TRP A 7 18.78 -22.01 -10.51
N GLU A 8 18.45 -22.56 -11.68
CA GLU A 8 19.40 -23.14 -12.61
C GLU A 8 20.40 -22.10 -13.14
N LEU A 9 19.94 -20.88 -13.42
CA LEU A 9 20.80 -19.76 -13.86
C LEU A 9 21.72 -19.30 -12.71
N GLN A 10 21.21 -19.23 -11.49
CA GLN A 10 21.99 -18.84 -10.31
C GLN A 10 23.05 -19.89 -9.99
N CYS A 11 22.74 -21.18 -10.09
CA CYS A 11 23.72 -22.25 -9.97
C CYS A 11 24.79 -22.18 -11.05
N GLN A 12 24.45 -21.91 -12.31
CA GLN A 12 25.41 -21.74 -13.39
C GLN A 12 26.34 -20.54 -13.17
N ILE A 13 25.84 -19.46 -12.59
CA ILE A 13 26.64 -18.28 -12.23
C ILE A 13 27.55 -18.58 -11.05
N GLU A 14 27.05 -19.28 -10.02
CA GLU A 14 27.84 -19.66 -8.84
C GLU A 14 28.92 -20.70 -9.20
N ASP A 15 28.60 -21.69 -10.04
CA ASP A 15 29.59 -22.65 -10.57
C ASP A 15 30.68 -21.97 -11.37
N TYR A 16 30.34 -20.97 -12.20
CA TYR A 16 31.29 -20.18 -12.96
C TYR A 16 32.25 -19.37 -12.07
N TYR A 17 31.79 -18.89 -10.91
CA TYR A 17 32.60 -18.15 -9.94
C TYR A 17 33.31 -19.06 -8.94
N SER A 18 32.76 -20.24 -8.61
CA SER A 18 33.34 -21.19 -7.65
C SER A 18 34.55 -21.95 -8.22
N GLU A 19 34.65 -22.09 -9.54
CA GLU A 19 35.80 -22.71 -10.21
C GLU A 19 37.09 -21.89 -10.15
N GLY A 20 37.19 -20.87 -9.30
CA GLY A 20 38.46 -20.17 -8.98
C GLY A 20 39.07 -19.37 -10.12
N LYS A 21 38.36 -19.13 -11.21
CA LYS A 21 38.83 -18.34 -12.35
C LYS A 21 38.71 -16.84 -12.06
N LYS A 22 39.67 -16.34 -11.31
CA LYS A 22 39.88 -14.91 -11.09
C LYS A 22 39.91 -14.17 -12.43
N ARG A 23 38.85 -13.32 -12.69
CA ARG A 23 38.86 -12.18 -13.62
C ARG A 23 39.41 -12.41 -15.03
N LEU A 24 39.22 -13.54 -15.66
CA LEU A 24 39.45 -13.68 -17.07
C LEU A 24 38.20 -13.20 -17.83
N ARG A 25 38.36 -12.18 -18.70
CA ARG A 25 37.31 -11.84 -19.66
C ARG A 25 37.01 -13.09 -20.50
N PRO A 26 35.73 -13.47 -20.66
CA PRO A 26 35.40 -14.62 -21.49
C PRO A 26 35.99 -14.43 -22.88
N PRO A 27 36.43 -15.50 -23.59
CA PRO A 27 36.95 -15.46 -24.93
C PRO A 27 36.00 -14.67 -25.83
N LEU A 28 36.53 -13.96 -26.85
CA LEU A 28 35.75 -13.13 -27.78
C LEU A 28 34.53 -13.87 -28.37
N SER A 29 34.67 -15.19 -28.60
CA SER A 29 33.60 -16.07 -29.08
C SER A 29 32.44 -16.24 -28.09
N GLN A 30 32.71 -16.13 -26.78
CA GLN A 30 31.71 -16.30 -25.71
C GLN A 30 31.17 -14.96 -25.19
N GLN A 31 31.82 -13.83 -25.54
CA GLN A 31 31.36 -12.49 -25.07
C GLN A 31 29.98 -12.13 -25.60
N LYS A 32 29.62 -12.60 -26.79
CA LYS A 32 28.30 -12.35 -27.38
C LYS A 32 27.22 -13.14 -26.62
N GLU A 33 27.47 -14.40 -26.31
CA GLU A 33 26.61 -15.25 -25.50
C GLU A 33 26.48 -14.71 -24.06
N PHE A 34 27.59 -14.36 -23.44
CA PHE A 34 27.60 -13.76 -22.10
C PHE A 34 26.83 -12.44 -22.04
N ARG A 35 26.94 -11.61 -23.07
CA ARG A 35 26.14 -10.37 -23.17
C ARG A 35 24.66 -10.65 -23.38
N GLN A 36 24.31 -11.70 -24.13
CA GLN A 36 22.93 -12.14 -24.32
C GLN A 36 22.32 -12.70 -23.01
N ILE A 37 23.08 -13.53 -22.30
CA ILE A 37 22.69 -14.09 -20.98
C ILE A 37 22.55 -12.94 -19.96
N LYS A 38 23.52 -12.04 -19.87
CA LYS A 38 23.45 -10.88 -18.97
C LYS A 38 22.22 -10.02 -19.26
N ASN A 39 21.92 -9.74 -20.52
CA ASN A 39 20.75 -8.95 -20.91
C ASN A 39 19.44 -9.71 -20.68
N ALA A 40 19.44 -11.04 -20.81
CA ALA A 40 18.30 -11.88 -20.46
C ALA A 40 18.07 -11.90 -18.94
N VAL A 41 19.15 -12.04 -18.14
CA VAL A 41 19.07 -11.99 -16.66
C VAL A 41 18.60 -10.61 -16.18
N ILE A 42 19.09 -9.52 -16.78
CA ILE A 42 18.62 -8.17 -16.44
C ILE A 42 17.15 -8.01 -16.81
N ARG A 43 16.73 -8.47 -17.99
CA ARG A 43 15.31 -8.42 -18.39
C ARG A 43 14.43 -9.29 -17.49
N GLU A 44 14.91 -10.48 -17.10
CA GLU A 44 14.18 -11.38 -16.21
C GLU A 44 14.17 -10.85 -14.77
N ALA A 45 15.24 -10.24 -14.29
CA ALA A 45 15.26 -9.56 -12.99
C ALA A 45 14.35 -8.32 -12.98
N GLU A 46 14.32 -7.55 -14.08
CA GLU A 46 13.36 -6.49 -14.29
C GLU A 46 11.93 -7.04 -14.39
N HIS A 47 11.75 -8.17 -15.09
CA HIS A 47 10.47 -8.87 -15.19
C HIS A 47 10.01 -9.43 -13.84
N ILE A 48 10.89 -10.04 -13.04
CA ILE A 48 10.59 -10.52 -11.67
C ILE A 48 10.31 -9.35 -10.73
N ARG A 49 11.10 -8.27 -10.83
CA ARG A 49 10.88 -7.04 -10.07
C ARG A 49 9.53 -6.39 -10.41
N MET A 50 9.11 -6.52 -11.68
CA MET A 50 7.84 -6.03 -12.19
C MET A 50 6.68 -6.98 -11.91
N ASN A 51 6.92 -8.32 -11.86
CA ASN A 51 5.92 -9.33 -11.45
C ASN A 51 5.59 -9.29 -9.95
N ARG A 52 6.46 -8.71 -9.13
CA ARG A 52 6.13 -8.35 -7.74
C ARG A 52 5.13 -7.20 -7.63
N PHE A 53 4.87 -6.49 -8.73
CA PHE A 53 3.86 -5.43 -8.78
C PHE A 53 2.50 -5.98 -9.25
N SER A 54 2.01 -7.04 -8.58
CA SER A 54 0.59 -7.33 -8.57
C SER A 54 -0.15 -6.16 -7.89
N PHE A 55 -1.46 -6.03 -8.10
CA PHE A 55 -2.25 -5.02 -7.39
C PHE A 55 -2.17 -5.16 -5.85
N GLU A 56 -1.57 -6.26 -5.36
CA GLU A 56 -1.43 -6.61 -3.95
C GLU A 56 -0.11 -6.14 -3.33
N ASP A 57 0.94 -5.89 -4.13
CA ASP A 57 2.32 -5.75 -3.62
C ASP A 57 2.81 -4.29 -3.46
N GLU A 58 2.04 -3.29 -3.86
CA GLU A 58 2.35 -1.90 -3.51
C GLU A 58 1.83 -1.63 -2.10
N GLU A 59 2.65 -1.94 -1.08
CA GLU A 59 2.45 -1.36 0.25
C GLU A 59 2.67 0.14 0.13
N MET A 60 1.57 0.86 0.09
CA MET A 60 1.51 2.29 0.27
C MET A 60 2.08 2.60 1.66
N GLN A 61 2.94 3.61 1.78
CA GLN A 61 3.06 4.30 3.06
C GLN A 61 1.68 4.81 3.40
N ASP A 62 1.07 4.17 4.40
CA ASP A 62 -0.32 4.36 4.72
C ASP A 62 -0.46 5.55 5.68
N ASP A 63 -0.53 6.74 5.09
CA ASP A 63 -0.73 7.98 5.83
C ASP A 63 -2.23 8.29 6.11
N GLY A 64 -3.12 7.36 5.74
CA GLY A 64 -4.58 7.53 5.92
C GLY A 64 -5.03 7.54 7.38
N GLU A 65 -4.12 7.22 8.30
CA GLU A 65 -4.33 7.29 9.73
C GLU A 65 -3.73 8.56 10.35
N GLN A 66 -3.16 9.48 9.55
CA GLN A 66 -2.69 10.74 10.09
C GLN A 66 -3.86 11.65 10.43
N ILE A 67 -3.81 12.22 11.62
CA ILE A 67 -4.76 13.21 12.10
C ILE A 67 -4.06 14.56 12.10
N SER A 68 -4.81 15.61 11.75
CA SER A 68 -4.35 16.95 11.99
C SER A 68 -4.24 17.19 13.50
N THR A 69 -3.05 17.57 13.96
CA THR A 69 -2.84 17.89 15.38
C THR A 69 -3.68 19.08 15.86
N TYR A 70 -4.24 19.88 14.93
CA TYR A 70 -5.15 20.99 15.26
C TYR A 70 -6.50 20.51 15.81
N ASP A 71 -6.91 19.29 15.50
CA ASP A 71 -8.17 18.74 15.93
C ASP A 71 -8.09 18.02 17.30
N MET A 72 -6.87 17.74 17.76
CA MET A 72 -6.64 17.09 19.06
C MET A 72 -6.61 18.11 20.19
N SER A 73 -7.09 17.72 21.37
CA SER A 73 -6.88 18.53 22.58
C SER A 73 -5.38 18.67 22.89
N TYR A 74 -4.96 19.79 23.48
CA TYR A 74 -3.55 20.00 23.87
C TYR A 74 -3.08 18.90 24.81
N GLU A 75 -3.94 18.45 25.73
CA GLU A 75 -3.64 17.37 26.66
C GLU A 75 -3.35 16.05 25.93
N CYS A 76 -4.18 15.67 24.97
CA CYS A 76 -3.96 14.47 24.16
C CYS A 76 -2.67 14.55 23.34
N GLN A 77 -2.35 15.71 22.73
CA GLN A 77 -1.12 15.93 21.99
C GLN A 77 0.13 15.82 22.87
N ASP A 78 0.10 16.45 24.04
CA ASP A 78 1.24 16.47 24.95
C ASP A 78 1.52 15.06 25.48
N LEU A 79 0.49 14.39 25.97
CA LEU A 79 0.59 13.01 26.44
C LEU A 79 1.09 12.04 25.34
N GLN A 80 0.57 12.17 24.11
CA GLN A 80 1.04 11.36 22.98
C GLN A 80 2.50 11.67 22.64
N GLY A 81 2.90 12.93 22.71
CA GLY A 81 4.28 13.37 22.50
C GLY A 81 5.22 12.72 23.50
N VAL A 82 4.93 12.82 24.80
CA VAL A 82 5.72 12.20 25.87
C VAL A 82 5.79 10.69 25.72
N ALA A 83 4.64 10.04 25.51
CA ALA A 83 4.54 8.59 25.42
C ALA A 83 5.35 7.98 24.26
N ASN A 84 5.45 8.68 23.11
CA ASN A 84 6.15 8.20 21.92
C ASN A 84 7.64 8.62 21.87
N ASP A 85 8.04 9.66 22.58
CA ASP A 85 9.41 10.17 22.55
C ASP A 85 10.34 9.35 23.44
N LYS A 86 11.26 8.61 22.82
CA LYS A 86 12.26 7.77 23.51
C LYS A 86 13.30 8.57 24.30
N SER A 87 13.32 9.89 24.22
CA SER A 87 14.17 10.75 25.04
C SER A 87 13.69 10.88 26.48
N PHE A 88 12.38 10.64 26.71
CA PHE A 88 11.81 10.58 28.06
C PHE A 88 12.11 9.25 28.76
N PRO A 89 12.26 9.25 30.09
CA PRO A 89 12.36 8.03 30.89
C PRO A 89 11.17 7.10 30.66
N LEU A 90 11.39 5.79 30.77
CA LEU A 90 10.32 4.79 30.56
C LEU A 90 9.14 5.03 31.50
N GLU A 91 9.41 5.36 32.76
CA GLU A 91 8.37 5.62 33.77
C GLU A 91 7.44 6.79 33.35
N GLU A 92 8.03 7.89 32.82
CA GLU A 92 7.24 9.04 32.36
C GLU A 92 6.40 8.70 31.10
N ARG A 93 6.95 7.86 30.22
CA ARG A 93 6.24 7.41 29.03
C ARG A 93 5.09 6.46 29.38
N ASP A 94 5.31 5.56 30.33
CA ASP A 94 4.26 4.65 30.81
C ASP A 94 3.15 5.43 31.51
N GLU A 95 3.50 6.43 32.35
CA GLU A 95 2.55 7.31 33.01
C GLU A 95 1.71 8.13 32.00
N ALA A 96 2.35 8.65 30.96
CA ALA A 96 1.65 9.37 29.88
C ALA A 96 0.71 8.44 29.10
N ALA A 97 1.11 7.19 28.87
CA ALA A 97 0.25 6.21 28.21
C ALA A 97 -0.98 5.83 29.06
N GLU A 98 -0.81 5.69 30.39
CA GLU A 98 -1.92 5.46 31.33
C GLU A 98 -2.89 6.64 31.35
N GLN A 99 -2.38 7.88 31.33
CA GLN A 99 -3.21 9.08 31.29
C GLN A 99 -3.97 9.18 29.94
N LEU A 100 -3.33 8.83 28.81
CA LEU A 100 -4.00 8.74 27.50
C LEU A 100 -5.11 7.69 27.50
N GLU A 101 -4.89 6.52 28.10
CA GLU A 101 -5.93 5.48 28.20
C GLU A 101 -7.11 5.98 29.07
N GLN A 102 -6.82 6.71 30.15
CA GLN A 102 -7.87 7.32 30.97
C GLN A 102 -8.68 8.37 30.17
N LEU A 103 -8.00 9.25 29.44
CA LEU A 103 -8.63 10.25 28.59
C LEU A 103 -9.53 9.61 27.52
N ALA A 104 -9.08 8.48 26.95
CA ALA A 104 -9.87 7.69 26.01
C ALA A 104 -11.10 7.04 26.66
N GLU A 105 -10.99 6.53 27.88
CA GLU A 105 -12.14 5.99 28.62
C GLU A 105 -13.14 7.10 29.01
N ASP A 106 -12.65 8.31 29.31
CA ASP A 106 -13.47 9.48 29.62
C ASP A 106 -14.21 10.04 28.40
N GLY A 107 -13.84 9.57 27.19
CA GLY A 107 -14.62 9.80 25.98
C GLY A 107 -13.96 10.69 24.93
N ASP A 108 -12.71 11.14 25.14
CA ASP A 108 -11.99 11.92 24.13
C ASP A 108 -11.79 11.08 22.86
N ALA A 109 -12.29 11.57 21.73
CA ALA A 109 -12.35 10.83 20.47
C ALA A 109 -10.95 10.56 19.90
N TYR A 110 -10.05 11.54 20.03
CA TYR A 110 -8.67 11.41 19.52
C TYR A 110 -7.83 10.52 20.43
N ALA A 111 -7.99 10.61 21.74
CA ALA A 111 -7.35 9.68 22.67
C ALA A 111 -7.82 8.24 22.42
N GLN A 112 -9.11 8.04 22.15
CA GLN A 112 -9.64 6.72 21.76
C GLN A 112 -8.99 6.21 20.47
N TYR A 113 -8.80 7.06 19.48
CA TYR A 113 -8.11 6.69 18.25
C TYR A 113 -6.63 6.34 18.51
N VAL A 114 -5.90 7.19 19.25
CA VAL A 114 -4.48 6.98 19.58
C VAL A 114 -4.29 5.68 20.36
N ILE A 115 -5.08 5.46 21.40
CA ILE A 115 -5.02 4.24 22.21
C ILE A 115 -5.46 3.01 21.43
N GLY A 116 -6.49 3.15 20.58
CA GLY A 116 -6.95 2.08 19.71
C GLY A 116 -5.89 1.61 18.72
N THR A 117 -5.17 2.54 18.09
CA THR A 117 -4.03 2.22 17.19
C THR A 117 -2.84 1.67 17.99
N ALA A 118 -2.56 2.18 19.18
CA ALA A 118 -1.48 1.68 20.03
C ALA A 118 -1.72 0.21 20.46
N TYR A 119 -2.96 -0.17 20.77
CA TYR A 119 -3.31 -1.56 21.05
C TYR A 119 -3.27 -2.46 19.82
N ARG A 120 -3.54 -1.93 18.63
CA ARG A 120 -3.43 -2.68 17.36
C ARG A 120 -1.99 -2.94 16.98
N ASP A 121 -1.15 -1.89 16.97
CA ASP A 121 0.18 -1.92 16.39
C ASP A 121 1.27 -2.27 17.40
N GLY A 122 1.00 -2.11 18.68
CA GLY A 122 2.00 -2.21 19.74
C GLY A 122 2.91 -0.98 19.81
N GLY A 123 4.05 -1.14 20.46
CA GLY A 123 5.04 -0.06 20.61
C GLY A 123 4.82 0.78 21.86
N LEU A 124 3.70 1.41 22.01
CA LEU A 124 3.31 2.13 23.24
C LEU A 124 2.68 1.18 24.27
N LEU A 125 1.78 0.32 23.81
CA LEU A 125 1.05 -0.62 24.65
C LEU A 125 1.30 -2.06 24.18
N ILE A 126 1.01 -3.03 25.05
CA ILE A 126 1.02 -4.45 24.66
C ILE A 126 -0.16 -4.69 23.71
N PRO A 127 0.06 -5.28 22.51
CA PRO A 127 -1.01 -5.51 21.54
C PRO A 127 -2.20 -6.28 22.13
N ASP A 128 -3.39 -5.73 21.91
CA ASP A 128 -4.67 -6.33 22.32
C ASP A 128 -5.75 -5.95 21.27
N MET A 129 -6.09 -6.88 20.38
CA MET A 129 -7.03 -6.64 19.30
C MET A 129 -8.45 -6.36 19.77
N ALA A 130 -8.86 -6.90 20.93
CA ALA A 130 -10.18 -6.64 21.51
C ALA A 130 -10.27 -5.18 22.03
N LYS A 131 -9.24 -4.72 22.71
CA LYS A 131 -9.14 -3.33 23.16
C LYS A 131 -8.99 -2.37 21.96
N ALA A 132 -8.14 -2.71 20.99
CA ALA A 132 -8.00 -1.94 19.77
C ALA A 132 -9.35 -1.71 19.08
N LYS A 133 -10.11 -2.78 18.88
CA LYS A 133 -11.45 -2.71 18.31
C LYS A 133 -12.38 -1.83 19.14
N LYS A 134 -12.44 -2.03 20.47
CA LYS A 134 -13.30 -1.24 21.37
C LYS A 134 -13.06 0.26 21.24
N PHE A 135 -11.79 0.69 21.29
CA PHE A 135 -11.46 2.10 21.25
C PHE A 135 -11.61 2.69 19.84
N LEU A 136 -11.22 1.95 18.78
CA LEU A 136 -11.43 2.41 17.40
C LEU A 136 -12.92 2.50 17.04
N GLU A 137 -13.77 1.59 17.51
CA GLU A 137 -15.23 1.69 17.31
C GLU A 137 -15.78 2.98 17.94
N ARG A 138 -15.40 3.29 19.18
CA ARG A 138 -15.83 4.51 19.88
C ARG A 138 -15.37 5.78 19.17
N ALA A 139 -14.11 5.83 18.71
CA ALA A 139 -13.58 6.96 17.94
C ALA A 139 -14.27 7.10 16.58
N ALA A 140 -14.48 6.00 15.86
CA ALA A 140 -15.12 5.98 14.54
C ALA A 140 -16.61 6.43 14.62
N GLU A 141 -17.31 6.11 15.69
CA GLU A 141 -18.67 6.57 15.97
C GLU A 141 -18.72 8.10 16.21
N GLN A 142 -17.64 8.69 16.67
CA GLN A 142 -17.47 10.15 16.83
C GLN A 142 -16.98 10.86 15.56
N GLU A 143 -17.12 10.21 14.39
CA GLU A 143 -16.84 10.75 13.07
C GLU A 143 -15.36 11.07 12.77
N ILE A 144 -14.42 10.52 13.55
CA ILE A 144 -12.99 10.62 13.23
C ILE A 144 -12.71 9.75 12.00
N ASP A 145 -12.45 10.37 10.85
CA ASP A 145 -12.25 9.67 9.57
C ASP A 145 -11.05 8.73 9.57
N ALA A 146 -9.95 9.12 10.24
CA ALA A 146 -8.78 8.27 10.48
C ALA A 146 -9.12 7.03 11.32
N ALA A 147 -9.97 7.18 12.35
CA ALA A 147 -10.43 6.05 13.14
C ALA A 147 -11.35 5.12 12.34
N GLN A 148 -12.23 5.67 11.51
CA GLN A 148 -13.08 4.90 10.59
C GLN A 148 -12.21 4.10 9.60
N TYR A 149 -11.14 4.72 9.06
CA TYR A 149 -10.18 4.05 8.19
C TYR A 149 -9.42 2.93 8.92
N ALA A 150 -8.87 3.24 10.10
CA ALA A 150 -8.14 2.27 10.93
C ALA A 150 -9.02 1.07 11.32
N LEU A 151 -10.28 1.33 11.69
CA LEU A 151 -11.27 0.31 12.02
C LEU A 151 -11.64 -0.54 10.79
N GLY A 152 -11.80 0.10 9.64
CA GLY A 152 -12.03 -0.59 8.37
C GLY A 152 -10.89 -1.56 8.03
N LYS A 153 -9.64 -1.13 8.18
CA LYS A 153 -8.44 -1.97 8.03
C LYS A 153 -8.42 -3.13 9.03
N LEU A 154 -8.77 -2.85 10.30
CA LEU A 154 -8.81 -3.86 11.35
C LEU A 154 -9.80 -4.97 11.00
N TYR A 155 -11.02 -4.63 10.57
CA TYR A 155 -12.01 -5.61 10.15
C TYR A 155 -11.64 -6.37 8.87
N LEU A 156 -10.80 -5.81 8.00
CA LEU A 156 -10.29 -6.49 6.80
C LEU A 156 -8.98 -7.25 7.04
N SER A 157 -8.43 -7.21 8.26
CA SER A 157 -7.22 -7.95 8.61
C SER A 157 -7.44 -9.46 8.53
N ASN A 158 -6.35 -10.22 8.54
CA ASN A 158 -6.42 -11.68 8.58
C ASN A 158 -6.60 -12.25 10.00
N ASP A 159 -6.79 -11.40 11.00
CA ASP A 159 -7.02 -11.81 12.38
C ASP A 159 -8.44 -12.35 12.52
N ALA A 160 -8.57 -13.65 12.84
CA ALA A 160 -9.85 -14.34 12.88
C ALA A 160 -10.82 -13.78 13.94
N ASP A 161 -10.30 -13.17 15.02
CA ASP A 161 -11.11 -12.68 16.12
C ASP A 161 -11.82 -11.36 15.82
N VAL A 162 -11.28 -10.61 14.83
CA VAL A 162 -11.82 -9.31 14.44
C VAL A 162 -12.27 -9.25 12.99
N HIS A 163 -11.95 -10.25 12.16
CA HIS A 163 -12.24 -10.26 10.73
C HIS A 163 -13.75 -10.22 10.44
N ASP A 164 -14.20 -9.11 9.85
CA ASP A 164 -15.57 -8.90 9.37
C ASP A 164 -15.54 -8.01 8.10
N PRO A 165 -15.47 -8.61 6.90
CA PRO A 165 -15.38 -7.85 5.66
C PRO A 165 -16.54 -6.88 5.44
N ALA A 166 -17.76 -7.22 5.86
CA ALA A 166 -18.91 -6.36 5.67
C ALA A 166 -18.77 -5.06 6.50
N LYS A 167 -18.35 -5.19 7.76
CA LYS A 167 -18.05 -4.03 8.62
C LYS A 167 -16.83 -3.27 8.11
N GLY A 168 -15.78 -3.97 7.62
CA GLY A 168 -14.60 -3.35 7.06
C GLY A 168 -14.93 -2.43 5.89
N ILE A 169 -15.69 -2.93 4.92
CA ILE A 169 -16.15 -2.13 3.76
C ILE A 169 -17.08 -0.99 4.20
N TYR A 170 -17.95 -1.21 5.18
CA TYR A 170 -18.84 -0.17 5.72
C TYR A 170 -18.03 1.01 6.28
N TRP A 171 -17.05 0.74 7.15
CA TRP A 171 -16.26 1.78 7.78
C TRP A 171 -15.33 2.49 6.79
N LEU A 172 -14.74 1.76 5.82
CA LEU A 172 -13.97 2.39 4.74
C LEU A 172 -14.82 3.34 3.90
N LYS A 173 -16.07 2.99 3.59
CA LYS A 173 -16.99 3.87 2.89
C LYS A 173 -17.25 5.15 3.67
N ARG A 174 -17.54 5.01 4.94
CA ARG A 174 -17.79 6.14 5.83
C ARG A 174 -16.58 7.08 5.90
N SER A 175 -15.37 6.52 6.04
CA SER A 175 -14.13 7.28 6.03
C SER A 175 -13.92 8.00 4.68
N ALA A 176 -14.16 7.32 3.56
CA ALA A 176 -14.05 7.92 2.22
C ALA A 176 -15.08 9.05 2.00
N ASP A 177 -16.30 8.87 2.51
CA ASP A 177 -17.36 9.89 2.44
C ASP A 177 -17.00 11.13 3.29
N ASN A 178 -16.24 10.94 4.37
CA ASN A 178 -15.68 12.02 5.19
C ASN A 178 -14.40 12.65 4.59
N GLY A 179 -13.99 12.21 3.40
CA GLY A 179 -12.89 12.83 2.65
C GLY A 179 -11.55 12.14 2.76
N ASN A 180 -11.45 11.01 3.47
CA ASN A 180 -10.21 10.25 3.56
C ASN A 180 -9.90 9.57 2.22
N ASP A 181 -8.89 10.06 1.51
CA ASP A 181 -8.49 9.57 0.19
C ASP A 181 -7.81 8.19 0.23
N PHE A 182 -7.18 7.83 1.34
CA PHE A 182 -6.63 6.50 1.57
C PHE A 182 -7.73 5.45 1.72
N ALA A 183 -8.84 5.80 2.36
CA ALA A 183 -10.01 4.94 2.43
C ALA A 183 -10.64 4.72 1.05
N ALA A 184 -10.75 5.79 0.26
CA ALA A 184 -11.23 5.71 -1.12
C ALA A 184 -10.30 4.86 -2.00
N TYR A 185 -8.98 5.05 -1.92
CA TYR A 185 -8.01 4.21 -2.61
C TYR A 185 -8.13 2.74 -2.18
N ARG A 186 -8.22 2.47 -0.89
CA ARG A 186 -8.38 1.11 -0.36
C ARG A 186 -9.65 0.44 -0.86
N LEU A 187 -10.78 1.14 -0.86
CA LEU A 187 -12.03 0.64 -1.45
C LEU A 187 -11.86 0.29 -2.93
N GLY A 188 -11.19 1.15 -3.71
CA GLY A 188 -10.86 0.84 -5.09
C GLY A 188 -10.12 -0.49 -5.25
N LYS A 189 -9.13 -0.76 -4.40
CA LYS A 189 -8.40 -2.04 -4.39
C LYS A 189 -9.29 -3.22 -3.99
N GLU A 190 -10.15 -3.06 -2.97
CA GLU A 190 -11.05 -4.13 -2.54
C GLU A 190 -12.06 -4.50 -3.63
N TYR A 191 -12.63 -3.50 -4.34
CA TYR A 191 -13.53 -3.76 -5.47
C TYR A 191 -12.82 -4.32 -6.70
N LEU A 192 -11.55 -4.01 -6.94
CA LEU A 192 -10.76 -4.63 -8.02
C LEU A 192 -10.39 -6.08 -7.70
N SER A 193 -10.00 -6.36 -6.48
CA SER A 193 -9.57 -7.71 -6.08
C SER A 193 -10.74 -8.67 -5.91
N GLY A 194 -11.87 -8.18 -5.41
CA GLY A 194 -13.01 -9.03 -5.04
C GLY A 194 -12.76 -9.90 -3.81
N LYS A 195 -11.68 -9.64 -3.04
CA LYS A 195 -11.30 -10.45 -1.88
C LYS A 195 -12.31 -10.34 -0.74
N ASN A 196 -12.68 -9.12 -0.39
CA ASN A 196 -13.52 -8.81 0.76
C ASN A 196 -14.90 -8.27 0.35
N THR A 197 -15.15 -8.11 -0.94
CA THR A 197 -16.42 -7.66 -1.51
C THR A 197 -16.63 -8.27 -2.90
N ILE A 198 -17.81 -8.08 -3.48
CA ILE A 198 -18.05 -8.48 -4.85
C ILE A 198 -17.20 -7.60 -5.78
N LYS A 199 -16.51 -8.25 -6.72
CA LYS A 199 -15.68 -7.56 -7.70
C LYS A 199 -16.51 -6.66 -8.60
N ASP A 200 -16.10 -5.38 -8.68
CA ASP A 200 -16.77 -4.36 -9.48
C ASP A 200 -15.75 -3.29 -9.91
N ALA A 201 -15.31 -3.38 -11.16
CA ALA A 201 -14.29 -2.49 -11.69
C ALA A 201 -14.82 -1.05 -11.89
N GLU A 202 -16.10 -0.84 -12.18
CA GLU A 202 -16.67 0.49 -12.36
C GLU A 202 -16.76 1.22 -11.01
N THR A 203 -17.23 0.55 -9.97
CA THR A 203 -17.24 1.06 -8.60
C THR A 203 -15.81 1.33 -8.11
N ALA A 204 -14.86 0.44 -8.42
CA ALA A 204 -13.45 0.65 -8.09
C ALA A 204 -12.89 1.93 -8.72
N VAL A 205 -13.14 2.14 -10.03
CA VAL A 205 -12.71 3.37 -10.73
C VAL A 205 -13.33 4.62 -10.11
N SER A 206 -14.58 4.56 -9.65
CA SER A 206 -15.22 5.70 -8.98
C SER A 206 -14.49 6.10 -7.71
N TYR A 207 -14.18 5.16 -6.82
CA TYR A 207 -13.43 5.44 -5.58
C TYR A 207 -11.98 5.84 -5.85
N LEU A 208 -11.32 5.20 -6.82
CA LEU A 208 -9.96 5.60 -7.21
C LEU A 208 -9.91 7.02 -7.77
N ARG A 209 -10.93 7.42 -8.53
CA ARG A 209 -11.03 8.79 -9.06
C ARG A 209 -11.24 9.80 -7.94
N GLN A 210 -12.04 9.48 -6.93
CA GLN A 210 -12.19 10.31 -5.74
C GLN A 210 -10.82 10.55 -5.06
N ALA A 211 -10.06 9.49 -4.77
CA ALA A 211 -8.74 9.59 -4.17
C ALA A 211 -7.74 10.32 -5.08
N ALA A 212 -7.73 10.03 -6.37
CA ALA A 212 -6.81 10.63 -7.33
C ALA A 212 -7.03 12.15 -7.49
N ASN A 213 -8.27 12.60 -7.46
CA ASN A 213 -8.60 14.03 -7.53
C ASN A 213 -8.13 14.77 -6.27
N ASN A 214 -8.02 14.11 -5.13
CA ASN A 214 -7.45 14.65 -3.90
C ASN A 214 -5.91 14.58 -3.87
N GLY A 215 -5.29 14.10 -4.95
CA GLY A 215 -3.82 14.07 -5.07
C GLY A 215 -3.17 12.76 -4.63
N ASN A 216 -3.94 11.73 -4.28
CA ASN A 216 -3.37 10.43 -3.92
C ASN A 216 -2.61 9.81 -5.10
N ALA A 217 -1.28 9.80 -5.00
CA ALA A 217 -0.39 9.36 -6.07
C ALA A 217 -0.58 7.89 -6.47
N TYR A 218 -0.93 7.03 -5.51
CA TYR A 218 -1.19 5.60 -5.75
C TYR A 218 -2.51 5.39 -6.52
N ALA A 219 -3.53 6.16 -6.19
CA ALA A 219 -4.80 6.14 -6.90
C ALA A 219 -4.64 6.66 -8.34
N GLN A 220 -3.87 7.74 -8.54
CA GLN A 220 -3.53 8.27 -9.86
C GLN A 220 -2.79 7.23 -10.71
N TYR A 221 -1.77 6.59 -10.14
CA TYR A 221 -1.02 5.53 -10.80
C TYR A 221 -1.92 4.34 -11.17
N LEU A 222 -2.77 3.89 -10.26
CA LEU A 222 -3.68 2.79 -10.50
C LEU A 222 -4.73 3.13 -11.56
N LEU A 223 -5.26 4.35 -11.56
CA LEU A 223 -6.13 4.84 -12.63
C LEU A 223 -5.42 4.86 -14.00
N GLY A 224 -4.17 5.31 -14.05
CA GLY A 224 -3.36 5.25 -15.26
C GLY A 224 -3.28 3.83 -15.82
N LYS A 225 -3.05 2.83 -14.96
CA LYS A 225 -3.05 1.41 -15.36
C LYS A 225 -4.41 0.95 -15.86
N LEU A 226 -5.48 1.26 -15.14
CA LEU A 226 -6.85 0.84 -15.51
C LEU A 226 -7.29 1.49 -16.83
N THR A 227 -6.98 2.77 -17.04
CA THR A 227 -7.28 3.51 -18.27
C THR A 227 -6.47 2.97 -19.46
N LEU A 228 -5.20 2.62 -19.24
CA LEU A 228 -4.34 2.01 -20.27
C LEU A 228 -4.89 0.63 -20.72
N MET A 229 -5.47 -0.13 -19.80
CA MET A 229 -6.01 -1.47 -20.06
C MET A 229 -7.47 -1.47 -20.51
N GLY A 230 -8.23 -0.43 -20.20
CA GLY A 230 -9.69 -0.40 -20.42
C GLY A 230 -10.48 -1.23 -19.40
N VAL A 231 -10.05 -1.24 -18.12
CA VAL A 231 -10.71 -2.02 -17.05
C VAL A 231 -11.58 -1.09 -16.21
N GLY A 232 -12.89 -1.28 -16.24
CA GLY A 232 -13.88 -0.43 -15.56
C GLY A 232 -13.99 1.01 -16.11
N ILE A 233 -13.19 1.33 -17.10
CA ILE A 233 -13.14 2.62 -17.79
C ILE A 233 -12.70 2.39 -19.24
N PRO A 234 -13.18 3.15 -20.23
CA PRO A 234 -12.72 3.02 -21.61
C PRO A 234 -11.21 3.17 -21.73
N LYS A 235 -10.60 2.35 -22.62
CA LYS A 235 -9.18 2.45 -22.90
C LYS A 235 -8.87 3.77 -23.57
N ASP A 236 -7.95 4.54 -22.97
CA ASP A 236 -7.51 5.84 -23.46
C ASP A 236 -6.04 6.03 -23.07
N MET A 237 -5.16 6.12 -24.09
CA MET A 237 -3.72 6.24 -23.87
C MET A 237 -3.32 7.63 -23.40
N ASP A 238 -3.96 8.67 -23.93
CA ASP A 238 -3.63 10.04 -23.57
C ASP A 238 -4.05 10.33 -22.13
N ALA A 239 -5.27 9.92 -21.74
CA ALA A 239 -5.73 10.00 -20.36
C ALA A 239 -4.90 9.14 -19.40
N ALA A 240 -4.44 7.97 -19.82
CA ALA A 240 -3.54 7.15 -18.99
C ALA A 240 -2.20 7.86 -18.76
N TYR A 241 -1.64 8.51 -19.79
CA TYR A 241 -0.41 9.28 -19.66
C TYR A 241 -0.58 10.46 -18.68
N GLU A 242 -1.70 11.17 -18.75
CA GLU A 242 -2.02 12.27 -17.82
C GLU A 242 -2.09 11.77 -16.37
N TRP A 243 -2.73 10.62 -16.12
CA TRP A 243 -2.76 10.01 -14.78
C TRP A 243 -1.38 9.60 -14.28
N PHE A 244 -0.53 9.03 -15.14
CA PHE A 244 0.85 8.71 -14.75
C PHE A 244 1.68 9.97 -14.51
N ALA A 245 1.47 11.05 -15.28
CA ALA A 245 2.14 12.32 -15.04
C ALA A 245 1.75 12.91 -13.68
N ALA A 246 0.45 12.93 -13.36
CA ALA A 246 -0.03 13.37 -12.06
C ALA A 246 0.55 12.53 -10.90
N ALA A 247 0.59 11.21 -11.07
CA ALA A 247 1.17 10.30 -10.08
C ALA A 247 2.67 10.57 -9.84
N ARG A 248 3.44 10.81 -10.92
CA ARG A 248 4.86 11.19 -10.82
C ARG A 248 5.02 12.50 -10.07
N ASP A 249 4.23 13.50 -10.39
CA ASP A 249 4.32 14.84 -9.78
C ASP A 249 3.95 14.81 -8.30
N ASN A 250 3.09 13.87 -7.90
CA ASN A 250 2.77 13.55 -6.50
C ASN A 250 3.70 12.49 -5.87
N GLY A 251 4.84 12.18 -6.50
CA GLY A 251 5.92 11.39 -5.91
C GLY A 251 5.84 9.88 -6.11
N HIS A 252 4.94 9.37 -6.98
CA HIS A 252 4.87 7.93 -7.23
C HIS A 252 6.06 7.41 -8.04
N ALA A 253 6.89 6.56 -7.44
CA ALA A 253 8.19 6.15 -7.97
C ALA A 253 8.15 5.43 -9.34
N TYR A 254 7.04 4.73 -9.65
CA TYR A 254 6.94 3.92 -10.88
C TYR A 254 6.20 4.60 -12.02
N ALA A 255 5.58 5.75 -11.79
CA ALA A 255 4.78 6.43 -12.79
C ALA A 255 5.64 6.83 -14.02
N GLU A 256 6.84 7.37 -13.79
CA GLU A 256 7.78 7.75 -14.85
C GLU A 256 8.18 6.59 -15.77
N PHE A 257 8.25 5.37 -15.22
CA PHE A 257 8.56 4.19 -16.01
C PHE A 257 7.47 3.91 -17.06
N PHE A 258 6.20 4.00 -16.69
CA PHE A 258 5.08 3.81 -17.62
C PHE A 258 5.03 4.90 -18.67
N MET A 259 5.26 6.16 -18.29
CA MET A 259 5.36 7.28 -19.22
C MET A 259 6.44 7.06 -20.28
N LYS A 260 7.66 6.71 -19.87
CA LYS A 260 8.77 6.41 -20.80
C LYS A 260 8.47 5.23 -21.74
N ARG A 261 7.73 4.24 -21.31
CA ARG A 261 7.27 3.14 -22.17
C ARG A 261 6.29 3.60 -23.22
N MET A 262 5.29 4.41 -22.82
CA MET A 262 4.30 4.97 -23.73
C MET A 262 4.96 5.87 -24.79
N GLU A 263 5.93 6.71 -24.41
CA GLU A 263 6.73 7.55 -25.32
C GLU A 263 7.51 6.74 -26.36
N ARG A 264 7.92 5.51 -26.04
CA ARG A 264 8.60 4.58 -26.97
C ARG A 264 7.63 3.85 -27.91
N GLY A 265 6.32 4.12 -27.82
CA GLY A 265 5.31 3.44 -28.60
C GLY A 265 5.09 1.97 -28.20
N GLU A 266 5.53 1.58 -26.99
CA GLU A 266 5.27 0.26 -26.44
C GLU A 266 3.82 0.19 -25.97
N GLN A 267 2.91 -0.08 -26.91
CA GLN A 267 1.45 -0.02 -26.70
C GLN A 267 0.88 -1.20 -25.91
N GLU A 268 1.62 -2.30 -25.81
CA GLU A 268 1.18 -3.43 -25.02
C GLU A 268 1.60 -3.22 -23.56
N PRO A 269 0.62 -3.32 -22.61
CA PRO A 269 0.98 -3.47 -21.22
C PRO A 269 1.94 -4.67 -21.11
N PRO A 270 2.94 -4.64 -20.22
CA PRO A 270 3.77 -5.80 -19.95
C PRO A 270 2.86 -7.02 -19.77
N SER A 271 3.30 -8.21 -20.23
CA SER A 271 2.52 -9.47 -20.11
C SER A 271 2.00 -9.77 -18.70
N ILE A 272 2.54 -9.11 -17.72
CA ILE A 272 2.18 -9.03 -16.31
C ILE A 272 0.80 -8.38 -16.09
N LEU A 273 0.47 -7.32 -16.82
CA LEU A 273 -0.86 -6.70 -16.76
C LEU A 273 -1.93 -7.64 -17.35
N LEU A 274 -1.54 -8.46 -18.36
CA LEU A 274 -2.43 -9.48 -18.95
C LEU A 274 -2.68 -10.67 -17.99
N SER A 275 -1.77 -10.98 -17.07
CA SER A 275 -2.02 -12.00 -16.05
C SER A 275 -3.00 -11.54 -14.98
N ALA A 276 -3.01 -10.25 -14.67
CA ALA A 276 -4.01 -9.66 -13.76
C ALA A 276 -5.42 -9.65 -14.38
N THR A 277 -5.54 -9.46 -15.73
CA THR A 277 -6.82 -9.57 -16.41
C THR A 277 -7.32 -11.01 -16.56
N ARG A 278 -6.46 -12.04 -16.43
CA ARG A 278 -6.86 -13.45 -16.39
C ARG A 278 -7.36 -13.91 -15.02
N LEU A 279 -7.12 -13.12 -13.98
CA LEU A 279 -7.72 -13.29 -12.65
C LEU A 279 -9.01 -12.45 -12.49
N LEU A 280 -9.36 -11.64 -13.49
CA LEU A 280 -10.63 -11.00 -13.71
C LEU A 280 -11.52 -11.90 -14.55
#